data_115b77b2dc0325e44b89254025e14c0e
#
_entry.id   115b77b2dc0325e44b89254025e14c0e
#
_cell.length_a   1.000
_cell.length_b   1.000
_cell.length_c   1.000
_cell.angle_alpha   90.00
_cell.angle_beta   90.00
_cell.angle_gamma   90.00
#
_symmetry.space_group_name_H-M   'P 1'
#
loop_
_entity.id
_entity.type
_entity.pdbx_description
1 polymer ?
#
loop_
_entity_poly.entity_id
_entity_poly.type
_entity_poly.pdbx_seq_one_letter_code
_entity_poly.pdbx_strand_id
1 'polypeptide(L)'
;MYVPLEISVKDVEKTKQLEDLIRTKAEKLERACDHIAGCHVSVEKPQEHVKSGTPYRVRIDLTVPPSHELVAKQEPGQGEMHEELDQVIRHVFDKAERQLKKLVSKQREASHS
;
A
#
# COMPACT_ATOMS: atom_id res chain seq x y z
N MET A 1 -14.79 0.15 11.63
CA MET A 1 -13.66 0.80 12.31
C MET A 1 -12.86 1.61 11.30
N TYR A 2 -12.34 2.73 11.71
CA TYR A 2 -11.72 3.71 10.80
C TYR A 2 -10.20 3.58 10.80
N VAL A 3 -9.62 3.39 9.61
CA VAL A 3 -8.15 3.40 9.46
C VAL A 3 -7.70 4.82 9.17
N PRO A 4 -6.80 5.41 10.01
CA PRO A 4 -6.23 6.71 9.70
C PRO A 4 -5.42 6.62 8.39
N LEU A 5 -5.92 7.23 7.35
CA LEU A 5 -5.34 7.14 6.01
C LEU A 5 -4.81 8.50 5.57
N GLU A 6 -3.54 8.53 5.17
CA GLU A 6 -2.92 9.69 4.54
C GLU A 6 -2.52 9.32 3.12
N ILE A 7 -2.83 10.20 2.17
CA ILE A 7 -2.49 10.01 0.77
C ILE A 7 -1.63 11.18 0.32
N SER A 8 -0.42 10.88 -0.16
CA SER A 8 0.50 11.87 -0.71
C SER A 8 0.74 11.57 -2.18
N VAL A 9 0.69 12.59 -3.03
CA VAL A 9 0.97 12.44 -4.45
C VAL A 9 2.03 13.44 -4.87
N LYS A 10 2.88 13.05 -5.82
CA LYS A 10 3.89 13.91 -6.40
C LYS A 10 3.99 13.65 -7.90
N ASP A 11 3.80 14.70 -8.69
CA ASP A 11 3.80 14.62 -10.16
C ASP A 11 2.76 13.65 -10.71
N VAL A 12 1.69 13.44 -9.96
CA VAL A 12 0.53 12.63 -10.34
C VAL A 12 -0.70 13.42 -9.96
N GLU A 13 -1.70 13.45 -10.82
CA GLU A 13 -2.95 14.13 -10.51
C GLU A 13 -3.74 13.33 -9.45
N LYS A 14 -4.10 14.02 -8.36
CA LYS A 14 -4.88 13.42 -7.29
C LYS A 14 -6.37 13.53 -7.64
N THR A 15 -6.86 12.59 -8.44
CA THR A 15 -8.26 12.55 -8.84
C THR A 15 -9.13 11.90 -7.77
N LYS A 16 -10.43 12.14 -7.85
CA LYS A 16 -11.38 11.48 -6.96
C LYS A 16 -11.35 9.97 -7.14
N GLN A 17 -11.19 9.50 -8.37
CA GLN A 17 -11.10 8.06 -8.66
C GLN A 17 -9.89 7.44 -8.00
N LEU A 18 -8.75 8.13 -8.01
CA LEU A 18 -7.54 7.66 -7.37
C LEU A 18 -7.74 7.57 -5.85
N GLU A 19 -8.29 8.62 -5.24
CA GLU A 19 -8.57 8.62 -3.81
C GLU A 19 -9.55 7.51 -3.42
N ASP A 20 -10.61 7.34 -4.18
CA ASP A 20 -11.64 6.32 -3.90
C ASP A 20 -11.05 4.92 -3.98
N LEU A 21 -10.19 4.66 -4.97
CA LEU A 21 -9.50 3.38 -5.10
C LEU A 21 -8.64 3.11 -3.88
N ILE A 22 -7.83 4.09 -3.47
CA ILE A 22 -6.94 3.94 -2.31
C ILE A 22 -7.75 3.72 -1.04
N ARG A 23 -8.82 4.48 -0.82
CA ARG A 23 -9.68 4.31 0.36
C ARG A 23 -10.33 2.93 0.41
N THR A 24 -10.84 2.46 -0.72
CA THR A 24 -11.45 1.13 -0.81
C THR A 24 -10.45 0.04 -0.46
N LYS A 25 -9.23 0.15 -0.97
CA LYS A 25 -8.18 -0.82 -0.69
C LYS A 25 -7.71 -0.75 0.76
N ALA A 26 -7.62 0.45 1.34
CA ALA A 26 -7.27 0.61 2.75
C ALA A 26 -8.33 -0.01 3.67
N GLU A 27 -9.60 0.15 3.35
CA GLU A 27 -10.69 -0.48 4.09
C GLU A 27 -10.58 -2.01 4.06
N LYS A 28 -10.15 -2.56 2.94
CA LYS A 28 -9.94 -4.00 2.82
C LYS A 28 -8.83 -4.48 3.75
N LEU A 29 -7.78 -3.69 3.94
CA LEU A 29 -6.72 -4.02 4.89
C LEU A 29 -7.25 -4.06 6.32
N GLU A 30 -8.19 -3.20 6.66
CA GLU A 30 -8.82 -3.18 7.97
C GLU A 30 -9.51 -4.50 8.30
N ARG A 31 -10.04 -5.19 7.30
CA ARG A 31 -10.66 -6.52 7.49
C ARG A 31 -9.62 -7.57 7.84
N ALA A 32 -8.38 -7.41 7.37
CA ALA A 32 -7.30 -8.34 7.69
C ALA A 32 -6.71 -8.08 9.07
N CYS A 33 -6.78 -6.83 9.55
CA CYS A 33 -6.26 -6.45 10.86
C CYS A 33 -7.02 -5.23 11.36
N ASP A 34 -7.77 -5.38 12.45
CA ASP A 34 -8.64 -4.34 12.98
C ASP A 34 -7.92 -3.32 13.87
N HIS A 35 -6.62 -3.47 14.08
CA HIS A 35 -5.85 -2.57 14.94
C HIS A 35 -4.72 -1.86 14.21
N ILE A 36 -4.92 -1.51 12.93
CA ILE A 36 -3.98 -0.68 12.19
C ILE A 36 -4.04 0.74 12.75
N ALA A 37 -2.90 1.26 13.21
CA ALA A 37 -2.83 2.61 13.79
C ALA A 37 -2.58 3.69 12.74
N GLY A 38 -2.08 3.33 11.59
CA GLY A 38 -1.88 4.30 10.51
C GLY A 38 -1.60 3.64 9.18
N CYS A 39 -1.99 4.31 8.10
CA CYS A 39 -1.73 3.88 6.74
C CYS A 39 -1.37 5.12 5.92
N HIS A 40 -0.17 5.15 5.39
CA HIS A 40 0.28 6.23 4.52
C HIS A 40 0.57 5.68 3.13
N VAL A 41 -0.13 6.21 2.14
CA VAL A 41 0.05 5.82 0.73
C VAL A 41 0.72 6.97 -0.02
N SER A 42 1.87 6.69 -0.60
CA SER A 42 2.61 7.66 -1.42
C SER A 42 2.57 7.21 -2.87
N VAL A 43 2.18 8.11 -3.76
CA VAL A 43 2.13 7.87 -5.20
C VAL A 43 2.97 8.93 -5.89
N GLU A 44 3.93 8.51 -6.69
CA GLU A 44 4.85 9.42 -7.35
C GLU A 44 5.13 8.95 -8.77
N LYS A 45 5.32 9.91 -9.66
CA LYS A 45 5.84 9.63 -11.00
C LYS A 45 7.20 10.33 -11.12
N PRO A 46 8.31 9.65 -10.75
CA PRO A 46 9.63 10.25 -10.83
C PRO A 46 9.98 10.60 -12.27
N GLN A 47 10.82 11.61 -12.45
CA GLN A 47 11.22 12.06 -13.79
C GLN A 47 12.40 11.25 -14.33
N GLU A 48 12.51 10.02 -13.93
CA GLU A 48 13.54 9.11 -14.40
C GLU A 48 13.10 8.43 -15.69
N HIS A 49 14.07 8.20 -16.57
CA HIS A 49 13.80 7.52 -17.82
C HIS A 49 13.72 6.02 -17.57
N VAL A 50 12.52 5.47 -17.70
CA VAL A 50 12.27 4.05 -17.46
C VAL A 50 12.11 3.34 -18.81
N LYS A 51 12.97 2.35 -19.08
CA LYS A 51 12.94 1.60 -20.35
C LYS A 51 11.88 0.50 -20.35
N SER A 52 11.54 -0.03 -19.18
CA SER A 52 10.54 -1.08 -19.04
C SER A 52 9.92 -1.01 -17.66
N GLY A 53 8.79 -1.67 -17.47
CA GLY A 53 8.06 -1.66 -16.22
C GLY A 53 7.21 -0.41 -16.06
N THR A 54 6.76 -0.14 -14.85
CA THR A 54 5.91 1.02 -14.58
C THR A 54 6.75 2.29 -14.38
N PRO A 55 6.24 3.48 -14.81
CA PRO A 55 6.91 4.74 -14.50
C PRO A 55 6.58 5.25 -13.09
N TYR A 56 5.72 4.58 -12.34
CA TYR A 56 5.24 5.06 -11.06
C TYR A 56 5.98 4.40 -9.89
N ARG A 57 6.09 5.18 -8.80
CA ARG A 57 6.50 4.65 -7.50
C ARG A 57 5.30 4.70 -6.58
N VAL A 58 4.92 3.57 -6.03
CA VAL A 58 3.83 3.47 -5.06
C VAL A 58 4.38 2.82 -3.81
N ARG A 59 4.15 3.45 -2.65
CA ARG A 59 4.61 2.95 -1.37
C ARG A 59 3.48 3.04 -0.35
N ILE A 60 3.31 1.98 0.43
CA ILE A 60 2.35 1.93 1.51
C ILE A 60 3.10 1.63 2.80
N ASP A 61 2.96 2.52 3.77
CA ASP A 61 3.51 2.35 5.12
C ASP A 61 2.36 2.08 6.08
N LEU A 62 2.41 0.97 6.79
CA LEU A 62 1.41 0.59 7.78
C LEU A 62 2.05 0.56 9.16
N THR A 63 1.35 1.16 10.13
CA THR A 63 1.75 1.09 11.53
C THR A 63 0.79 0.17 12.26
N VAL A 64 1.32 -0.89 12.85
CA VAL A 64 0.54 -1.89 13.59
C VAL A 64 1.10 -2.00 15.00
N PRO A 65 0.32 -1.63 16.03
CA PRO A 65 0.79 -1.74 17.41
C PRO A 65 1.14 -3.19 17.80
N PRO A 66 2.05 -3.39 18.76
CA PRO A 66 2.70 -2.36 19.55
C PRO A 66 3.87 -1.67 18.87
N SER A 67 4.56 -2.29 17.91
CA SER A 67 5.77 -1.71 17.36
C SER A 67 6.13 -2.23 15.97
N HIS A 68 5.15 -2.57 15.19
CA HIS A 68 5.39 -3.09 13.83
C HIS A 68 5.13 -2.03 12.77
N GLU A 69 6.07 -1.90 11.85
CA GLU A 69 5.90 -1.08 10.67
C GLU A 69 6.08 -1.97 9.45
N LEU A 70 5.09 -1.98 8.59
CA LEU A 70 5.13 -2.75 7.35
C LEU A 70 5.21 -1.80 6.17
N VAL A 71 6.06 -2.15 5.21
CA VAL A 71 6.22 -1.37 3.99
C VAL A 71 6.00 -2.27 2.79
N ALA A 72 5.09 -1.87 1.93
CA ALA A 72 4.90 -2.50 0.63
C ALA A 72 5.13 -1.43 -0.43
N LYS A 73 5.88 -1.75 -1.48
CA LYS A 73 6.20 -0.78 -2.50
C LYS A 73 6.46 -1.41 -3.85
N GLN A 74 6.32 -0.59 -4.88
CA GLN A 74 6.76 -0.91 -6.23
C GLN A 74 7.51 0.29 -6.77
N GLU A 75 8.74 0.06 -7.24
CA GLU A 75 9.61 1.10 -7.75
C GLU A 75 9.46 1.25 -9.27
N PRO A 76 9.84 2.41 -9.85
CA PRO A 76 9.85 2.55 -11.29
C PRO A 76 10.73 1.48 -11.94
N GLY A 77 10.27 0.94 -13.06
CA GLY A 77 10.98 -0.13 -13.75
C GLY A 77 10.59 -1.53 -13.31
N GLN A 78 9.82 -1.65 -12.23
CA GLN A 78 9.30 -2.94 -11.78
C GLN A 78 7.93 -3.19 -12.37
N GLY A 79 7.48 -4.44 -12.36
CA GLY A 79 6.19 -4.83 -12.89
C GLY A 79 6.17 -4.95 -14.40
N GLU A 80 4.97 -5.00 -14.96
CA GLU A 80 4.79 -5.16 -16.40
C GLU A 80 4.96 -3.84 -17.14
N MET A 81 5.39 -3.94 -18.39
CA MET A 81 5.51 -2.79 -19.26
C MET A 81 4.14 -2.14 -19.49
N HIS A 82 4.07 -0.81 -19.41
CA HIS A 82 2.83 -0.04 -19.61
C HIS A 82 1.73 -0.34 -18.59
N GLU A 83 2.10 -0.80 -17.40
CA GLU A 83 1.14 -1.03 -16.33
C GLU A 83 0.48 0.28 -15.91
N GLU A 84 -0.86 0.27 -15.84
CA GLU A 84 -1.64 1.44 -15.42
C GLU A 84 -1.45 1.71 -13.93
N LEU A 85 -1.59 2.98 -13.53
CA LEU A 85 -1.40 3.38 -12.13
C LEU A 85 -2.34 2.63 -11.18
N ASP A 86 -3.60 2.45 -11.56
CA ASP A 86 -4.55 1.72 -10.71
C ASP A 86 -4.14 0.27 -10.50
N GLN A 87 -3.54 -0.38 -11.50
CA GLN A 87 -3.02 -1.74 -11.37
C GLN A 87 -1.83 -1.78 -10.43
N VAL A 88 -0.92 -0.79 -10.52
CA VAL A 88 0.22 -0.68 -9.61
C VAL A 88 -0.26 -0.55 -8.17
N ILE A 89 -1.24 0.31 -7.94
CA ILE A 89 -1.82 0.51 -6.62
C ILE A 89 -2.41 -0.79 -6.08
N ARG A 90 -3.17 -1.52 -6.91
CA ARG A 90 -3.75 -2.81 -6.52
C ARG A 90 -2.68 -3.82 -6.14
N HIS A 91 -1.60 -3.91 -6.93
CA HIS A 91 -0.50 -4.84 -6.66
C HIS A 91 0.19 -4.52 -5.34
N VAL A 92 0.45 -3.24 -5.06
CA VAL A 92 1.12 -2.85 -3.83
C VAL A 92 0.22 -3.11 -2.62
N PHE A 93 -1.09 -2.86 -2.73
CA PHE A 93 -2.04 -3.21 -1.66
C PHE A 93 -2.12 -4.72 -1.43
N ASP A 94 -2.03 -5.52 -2.50
CA ASP A 94 -2.01 -6.98 -2.35
C ASP A 94 -0.76 -7.44 -1.58
N LYS A 95 0.39 -6.81 -1.84
CA LYS A 95 1.62 -7.08 -1.09
C LYS A 95 1.46 -6.68 0.39
N ALA A 96 0.86 -5.53 0.64
CA ALA A 96 0.61 -5.05 2.00
C ALA A 96 -0.32 -6.01 2.74
N GLU A 97 -1.38 -6.47 2.08
CA GLU A 97 -2.33 -7.41 2.67
C GLU A 97 -1.66 -8.72 3.06
N ARG A 98 -0.79 -9.25 2.20
CA ARG A 98 -0.06 -10.49 2.50
C ARG A 98 0.85 -10.32 3.71
N GLN A 99 1.58 -9.21 3.79
CA GLN A 99 2.45 -8.92 4.94
C GLN A 99 1.63 -8.80 6.23
N LEU A 100 0.49 -8.12 6.13
CA LEU A 100 -0.39 -7.89 7.27
C LEU A 100 -0.98 -9.20 7.80
N LYS A 101 -1.46 -10.06 6.91
CA LYS A 101 -2.00 -11.38 7.28
C LYS A 101 -0.93 -12.25 7.95
N LYS A 102 0.30 -12.18 7.44
CA LYS A 102 1.42 -12.91 8.01
C LYS A 102 1.74 -12.42 9.42
N LEU A 103 1.72 -11.10 9.63
CA LEU A 103 1.94 -10.51 10.95
C LEU A 103 0.85 -10.92 11.93
N VAL A 104 -0.42 -10.83 11.53
CA VAL A 104 -1.57 -11.21 12.37
C VAL A 104 -1.48 -12.69 12.76
N SER A 105 -1.10 -13.55 11.83
CA SER A 105 -0.92 -14.98 12.10
C SER A 105 0.16 -15.21 13.16
N LYS A 106 1.29 -14.50 13.06
CA LYS A 106 2.37 -14.61 14.06
C LYS A 106 1.93 -14.11 15.44
N GLN A 107 1.15 -13.04 15.49
CA GLN A 107 0.64 -12.50 16.76
C GLN A 107 -0.32 -13.50 17.42
N ARG A 108 -1.14 -14.19 16.63
CA ARG A 108 -2.04 -15.23 17.16
C ARG A 108 -1.26 -16.41 17.72
N GLU A 109 -0.22 -16.85 17.04
CA GLU A 109 0.64 -17.93 17.51
C GLU A 109 1.30 -17.56 18.85
N ALA A 110 1.80 -16.32 18.93
CA ALA A 110 2.41 -15.83 20.17
C ALA A 110 1.44 -15.79 21.34
N SER A 111 0.17 -15.50 21.10
CA SER A 111 -0.84 -15.44 22.17
C SER A 111 -1.35 -16.81 22.61
N HIS A 112 -1.03 -17.88 21.88
CA HIS A 112 -1.40 -19.25 22.22
C HIS A 112 -0.28 -20.05 22.90
N SER A 113 0.87 -19.46 23.03
CA SER A 113 2.01 -20.14 23.66
C SER A 113 2.06 -19.97 25.18
#